data_9a9a2475dcc3644bd07db96d68aa0dda
#
_entry.id   9a9a2475dcc3644bd07db96d68aa0dda
#
_cell.length_a   1.000
_cell.length_b   1.000
_cell.length_c   1.000
_cell.angle_alpha   90.00
_cell.angle_beta   90.00
_cell.angle_gamma   90.00
#
_symmetry.space_group_name_H-M   'P 1'
#
loop_
_entity.id
_entity.type
_entity.pdbx_description
1 polymer ?
#
loop_
_entity_poly.entity_id
_entity_poly.type
_entity_poly.pdbx_seq_one_letter_code
_entity_poly.pdbx_strand_id
1 'polypeptide(L)'
;MPLGGGLKSVPNGLNPPSIKLVKWNDVFGVEITEKEINRVTAVAEETMAEVIIGIGGGKTLDTAKAVGHHRNIPIIVVPTTASTDAPCSALSIVYKENGKYSHALWYPKNPDVVLVDLDIIIKAPIRFLIAGMGDALATYFEARANQESDSLNYVNYEDGGYKRSQAAMALAELSYKILLEDGLKAKVAAENGVCTTALENVIEANTLLSGLGFENAATAGAHSIANGLTALPENHKTLHGEKVAFGVICQLVIENRPTEELHRVIDFCLSVGLPITLEELQVEATLENIRIIAEESMAYTWSSEPFSVTSNMVYDAIFATDKYVHHYKKSMFT
;
A
#
# COMPACT_ATOMS: atom_id res chain seq x y z
N MET A 1 -14.68 28.92 -12.97
CA MET A 1 -14.66 28.68 -14.42
C MET A 1 -15.06 27.25 -14.66
N PRO A 2 -16.02 26.92 -15.52
CA PRO A 2 -16.42 25.55 -15.78
C PRO A 2 -15.34 24.87 -16.64
N LEU A 3 -14.86 23.71 -16.18
CA LEU A 3 -13.96 22.84 -16.93
C LEU A 3 -14.75 22.17 -18.06
N GLY A 4 -14.80 22.80 -19.20
CA GLY A 4 -15.32 22.25 -20.45
C GLY A 4 -14.18 21.65 -21.28
N GLY A 5 -13.66 20.50 -20.85
CA GLY A 5 -12.86 19.62 -21.70
C GLY A 5 -13.81 18.75 -22.52
N GLY A 6 -14.21 19.22 -23.72
CA GLY A 6 -15.07 18.44 -24.61
C GLY A 6 -14.36 17.18 -25.08
N LEU A 7 -15.01 16.04 -24.91
CA LEU A 7 -14.72 14.79 -25.62
C LEU A 7 -14.62 15.12 -27.11
N LYS A 8 -13.44 14.97 -27.72
CA LYS A 8 -13.28 15.05 -29.17
C LYS A 8 -14.19 13.99 -29.79
N SER A 9 -14.99 14.42 -30.73
CA SER A 9 -15.99 13.63 -31.43
C SER A 9 -15.45 12.27 -31.87
N VAL A 10 -16.14 11.21 -31.41
CA VAL A 10 -16.03 9.87 -31.99
C VAL A 10 -16.39 9.94 -33.46
N PRO A 11 -15.66 9.26 -34.39
CA PRO A 11 -15.99 9.25 -35.80
C PRO A 11 -17.46 8.84 -36.01
N ASN A 12 -18.18 9.58 -36.86
CA ASN A 12 -19.57 9.33 -37.21
C ASN A 12 -19.78 7.87 -37.67
N GLY A 13 -20.55 7.13 -36.91
CA GLY A 13 -20.96 5.75 -37.28
C GLY A 13 -21.19 4.80 -36.13
N LEU A 14 -20.68 5.10 -34.95
CA LEU A 14 -20.97 4.36 -33.73
C LEU A 14 -21.73 5.28 -32.78
N ASN A 15 -23.04 5.16 -32.70
CA ASN A 15 -23.75 5.65 -31.53
C ASN A 15 -23.15 4.93 -30.33
N PRO A 16 -22.50 5.63 -29.38
CA PRO A 16 -22.07 4.96 -28.18
C PRO A 16 -23.31 4.34 -27.51
N PRO A 17 -23.23 3.10 -27.06
CA PRO A 17 -24.32 2.55 -26.29
C PRO A 17 -24.62 3.53 -25.15
N SER A 18 -25.91 3.74 -24.87
CA SER A 18 -26.32 4.62 -23.78
C SER A 18 -25.78 4.07 -22.47
N ILE A 19 -24.66 4.62 -21.99
CA ILE A 19 -24.10 4.22 -20.70
C ILE A 19 -25.04 4.76 -19.62
N LYS A 20 -25.76 3.87 -18.97
CA LYS A 20 -26.55 4.20 -17.78
C LYS A 20 -25.61 4.22 -16.56
N LEU A 21 -25.11 5.41 -16.21
CA LEU A 21 -24.37 5.59 -14.97
C LEU A 21 -25.33 5.51 -13.78
N VAL A 22 -25.24 4.46 -13.00
CA VAL A 22 -25.83 4.41 -11.67
C VAL A 22 -24.79 5.05 -10.74
N LYS A 23 -24.97 6.34 -10.46
CA LYS A 23 -24.14 7.01 -9.47
C LYS A 23 -24.55 6.52 -8.10
N TRP A 24 -23.62 5.85 -7.44
CA TRP A 24 -23.78 5.53 -6.06
C TRP A 24 -23.17 6.68 -5.21
N ASN A 25 -24.06 7.58 -4.74
CA ASN A 25 -23.69 8.75 -3.95
C ASN A 25 -23.82 8.51 -2.44
N ASP A 26 -24.14 7.31 -2.01
CA ASP A 26 -24.16 7.04 -0.60
C ASP A 26 -22.73 7.03 -0.06
N VAL A 27 -22.56 7.77 1.02
CA VAL A 27 -21.29 7.89 1.73
C VAL A 27 -20.74 6.48 1.90
N PHE A 28 -19.63 6.22 1.22
CA PHE A 28 -18.82 5.03 1.45
C PHE A 28 -18.61 4.91 2.95
N GLY A 29 -19.04 3.80 3.55
CA GLY A 29 -18.78 3.53 4.95
C GLY A 29 -17.28 3.71 5.20
N VAL A 30 -16.88 4.25 6.31
CA VAL A 30 -15.49 4.65 6.60
C VAL A 30 -14.47 3.51 6.37
N GLU A 31 -14.96 2.24 6.28
CA GLU A 31 -14.10 1.04 6.17
C GLU A 31 -14.64 0.00 5.19
N ILE A 32 -13.76 -0.75 4.54
CA ILE A 32 -14.12 -1.95 3.77
C ILE A 32 -14.40 -3.10 4.74
N THR A 33 -15.67 -3.46 4.85
CA THR A 33 -16.16 -4.58 5.67
C THR A 33 -16.98 -5.53 4.80
N GLU A 34 -17.16 -6.76 5.25
CA GLU A 34 -18.06 -7.72 4.59
C GLU A 34 -19.48 -7.16 4.39
N LYS A 35 -19.97 -6.41 5.38
CA LYS A 35 -21.27 -5.75 5.33
C LYS A 35 -21.34 -4.73 4.20
N GLU A 36 -20.30 -3.93 4.04
CA GLU A 36 -20.23 -2.91 2.99
C GLU A 36 -20.11 -3.56 1.59
N ILE A 37 -19.24 -4.57 1.45
CA ILE A 37 -19.11 -5.33 0.21
C ILE A 37 -20.46 -5.93 -0.21
N ASN A 38 -21.16 -6.59 0.72
CA ASN A 38 -22.46 -7.19 0.45
C ASN A 38 -23.52 -6.15 0.08
N ARG A 39 -23.52 -5.00 0.75
CA ARG A 39 -24.44 -3.89 0.45
C ARG A 39 -24.24 -3.38 -0.98
N VAL A 40 -22.99 -3.16 -1.39
CA VAL A 40 -22.67 -2.67 -2.74
C VAL A 40 -22.96 -3.72 -3.79
N THR A 41 -22.69 -4.98 -3.49
CA THR A 41 -23.00 -6.12 -4.37
C THR A 41 -24.49 -6.17 -4.66
N ALA A 42 -25.35 -6.04 -3.64
CA ALA A 42 -26.80 -6.02 -3.81
C ALA A 42 -27.26 -4.87 -4.74
N VAL A 43 -26.70 -3.67 -4.60
CA VAL A 43 -27.00 -2.54 -5.50
C VAL A 43 -26.58 -2.85 -6.94
N ALA A 44 -25.39 -3.44 -7.11
CA ALA A 44 -24.92 -3.83 -8.44
C ALA A 44 -25.82 -4.89 -9.10
N GLU A 45 -26.40 -5.78 -8.30
CA GLU A 45 -27.40 -6.77 -8.75
C GLU A 45 -28.72 -6.12 -9.16
N GLU A 46 -29.31 -5.33 -8.29
CA GLU A 46 -30.57 -4.63 -8.53
C GLU A 46 -30.52 -3.74 -9.78
N THR A 47 -29.38 -3.12 -10.02
CA THR A 47 -29.16 -2.24 -11.18
C THR A 47 -28.69 -2.97 -12.42
N MET A 48 -28.47 -4.28 -12.34
CA MET A 48 -27.90 -5.10 -13.43
C MET A 48 -26.61 -4.50 -13.98
N ALA A 49 -25.70 -4.08 -13.09
CA ALA A 49 -24.44 -3.47 -13.49
C ALA A 49 -23.59 -4.44 -14.33
N GLU A 50 -23.03 -3.95 -15.43
CA GLU A 50 -22.17 -4.70 -16.36
C GLU A 50 -20.67 -4.40 -16.15
N VAL A 51 -20.35 -3.38 -15.36
CA VAL A 51 -18.99 -2.97 -14.99
C VAL A 51 -19.03 -2.26 -13.64
N ILE A 52 -18.00 -2.46 -12.82
CA ILE A 52 -17.79 -1.69 -11.61
C ILE A 52 -16.67 -0.67 -11.85
N ILE A 53 -16.94 0.59 -11.51
CA ILE A 53 -15.93 1.65 -11.57
C ILE A 53 -15.72 2.16 -10.16
N GLY A 54 -14.54 1.86 -9.56
CA GLY A 54 -14.12 2.37 -8.26
C GLY A 54 -13.34 3.67 -8.42
N ILE A 55 -13.84 4.78 -7.89
CA ILE A 55 -13.16 6.08 -7.93
C ILE A 55 -12.91 6.53 -6.50
N GLY A 56 -11.66 6.56 -6.05
CA GLY A 56 -11.33 6.91 -4.67
C GLY A 56 -9.94 6.48 -4.21
N GLY A 57 -9.76 6.42 -2.91
CA GLY A 57 -8.57 5.85 -2.28
C GLY A 57 -8.68 4.32 -2.11
N GLY A 58 -7.64 3.70 -1.55
CA GLY A 58 -7.51 2.23 -1.44
C GLY A 58 -8.76 1.50 -0.99
N LYS A 59 -9.41 1.95 0.09
CA LYS A 59 -10.63 1.32 0.62
C LYS A 59 -11.79 1.27 -0.40
N THR A 60 -11.97 2.34 -1.17
CA THR A 60 -12.98 2.40 -2.24
C THR A 60 -12.62 1.45 -3.37
N LEU A 61 -11.33 1.42 -3.74
CA LEU A 61 -10.84 0.56 -4.82
C LEU A 61 -10.95 -0.92 -4.43
N ASP A 62 -10.60 -1.25 -3.20
CA ASP A 62 -10.73 -2.61 -2.66
C ASP A 62 -12.19 -3.07 -2.60
N THR A 63 -13.12 -2.18 -2.21
CA THR A 63 -14.55 -2.50 -2.26
C THR A 63 -15.01 -2.74 -3.70
N ALA A 64 -14.58 -1.90 -4.66
CA ALA A 64 -14.91 -2.07 -6.06
C ALA A 64 -14.39 -3.40 -6.64
N LYS A 65 -13.14 -3.77 -6.27
CA LYS A 65 -12.56 -5.07 -6.66
C LYS A 65 -13.36 -6.23 -6.10
N ALA A 66 -13.71 -6.19 -4.80
CA ALA A 66 -14.51 -7.23 -4.16
C ALA A 66 -15.89 -7.41 -4.84
N VAL A 67 -16.59 -6.30 -5.10
CA VAL A 67 -17.91 -6.33 -5.76
C VAL A 67 -17.81 -6.85 -7.19
N GLY A 68 -16.85 -6.36 -7.97
CA GLY A 68 -16.67 -6.80 -9.36
C GLY A 68 -16.31 -8.28 -9.44
N HIS A 69 -15.50 -8.77 -8.51
CA HIS A 69 -15.15 -10.18 -8.39
C HIS A 69 -16.39 -11.05 -8.02
N HIS A 70 -17.13 -10.67 -6.97
CA HIS A 70 -18.37 -11.38 -6.57
C HIS A 70 -19.40 -11.45 -7.70
N ARG A 71 -19.47 -10.41 -8.53
CA ARG A 71 -20.38 -10.33 -9.68
C ARG A 71 -19.81 -10.95 -10.95
N ASN A 72 -18.52 -11.29 -10.97
CA ASN A 72 -17.78 -11.74 -12.15
C ASN A 72 -17.97 -10.79 -13.36
N ILE A 73 -17.83 -9.49 -13.12
CA ILE A 73 -17.92 -8.42 -14.14
C ILE A 73 -16.65 -7.59 -14.16
N PRO A 74 -16.35 -6.88 -15.26
CA PRO A 74 -15.15 -6.05 -15.38
C PRO A 74 -15.03 -4.99 -14.29
N ILE A 75 -13.78 -4.70 -13.90
CA ILE A 75 -13.43 -3.76 -12.85
C ILE A 75 -12.52 -2.68 -13.42
N ILE A 76 -12.96 -1.42 -13.28
CA ILE A 76 -12.14 -0.24 -13.59
C ILE A 76 -11.85 0.47 -12.27
N VAL A 77 -10.60 0.74 -11.96
CA VAL A 77 -10.20 1.54 -10.79
C VAL A 77 -9.58 2.85 -11.22
N VAL A 78 -9.99 3.91 -10.53
CA VAL A 78 -9.52 5.30 -10.75
C VAL A 78 -9.04 5.83 -9.40
N PRO A 79 -7.75 5.67 -9.05
CA PRO A 79 -7.22 6.16 -7.79
C PRO A 79 -7.26 7.68 -7.74
N THR A 80 -7.72 8.23 -6.62
CA THR A 80 -7.68 9.67 -6.35
C THR A 80 -6.52 10.07 -5.46
N THR A 81 -5.77 9.09 -5.00
CA THR A 81 -4.53 9.22 -4.21
C THR A 81 -3.56 8.13 -4.62
N ALA A 82 -2.26 8.37 -4.49
CA ALA A 82 -1.22 7.34 -4.65
C ALA A 82 -0.65 6.94 -3.28
N SER A 83 -1.55 6.58 -2.35
CA SER A 83 -1.21 6.32 -0.94
C SER A 83 -0.86 4.88 -0.61
N THR A 84 -1.13 3.96 -1.53
CA THR A 84 -0.85 2.53 -1.44
C THR A 84 -0.79 1.92 -2.83
N ASP A 85 -0.42 0.67 -2.93
CA ASP A 85 -0.39 -0.14 -4.14
C ASP A 85 -1.71 -0.88 -4.46
N ALA A 86 -2.73 -0.67 -3.65
CA ALA A 86 -4.07 -1.24 -3.84
C ALA A 86 -4.69 -1.06 -5.24
N PRO A 87 -4.39 0.02 -6.04
CA PRO A 87 -4.98 0.15 -7.37
C PRO A 87 -4.68 -1.00 -8.32
N CYS A 88 -3.50 -1.60 -8.25
CA CYS A 88 -3.05 -2.60 -9.22
C CYS A 88 -3.14 -4.04 -8.71
N SER A 89 -3.26 -4.27 -7.41
CA SER A 89 -3.20 -5.60 -6.82
C SER A 89 -4.46 -6.45 -7.03
N ALA A 90 -4.28 -7.76 -7.18
CA ALA A 90 -5.35 -8.76 -7.29
C ALA A 90 -5.85 -9.23 -5.92
N LEU A 91 -6.03 -8.30 -5.00
CA LEU A 91 -6.57 -8.57 -3.67
C LEU A 91 -7.30 -7.37 -3.09
N SER A 92 -8.06 -7.60 -2.02
CA SER A 92 -8.65 -6.55 -1.19
C SER A 92 -8.46 -6.89 0.28
N ILE A 93 -8.14 -5.89 1.09
CA ILE A 93 -8.00 -6.06 2.54
C ILE A 93 -9.31 -5.71 3.22
N VAL A 94 -9.88 -6.69 3.94
CA VAL A 94 -11.15 -6.54 4.65
C VAL A 94 -10.88 -6.32 6.14
N TYR A 95 -11.63 -5.38 6.72
CA TYR A 95 -11.56 -5.02 8.13
C TYR A 95 -12.85 -5.38 8.86
N LYS A 96 -12.73 -5.56 10.17
CA LYS A 96 -13.87 -5.69 11.07
C LYS A 96 -14.51 -4.31 11.29
N GLU A 97 -15.77 -4.28 11.74
CA GLU A 97 -16.49 -3.03 12.06
C GLU A 97 -15.76 -2.12 13.10
N ASN A 98 -14.84 -2.70 13.86
CA ASN A 98 -14.01 -1.94 14.81
C ASN A 98 -12.67 -1.46 14.21
N GLY A 99 -12.47 -1.58 12.90
CA GLY A 99 -11.27 -1.14 12.18
C GLY A 99 -10.05 -2.06 12.28
N LYS A 100 -10.16 -3.20 12.98
CA LYS A 100 -9.09 -4.20 12.99
C LYS A 100 -9.08 -5.00 11.69
N TYR A 101 -7.89 -5.37 11.22
CA TYR A 101 -7.73 -6.31 10.12
C TYR A 101 -8.58 -7.58 10.34
N SER A 102 -9.22 -8.05 9.29
CA SER A 102 -9.98 -9.30 9.29
C SER A 102 -9.28 -10.37 8.47
N HIS A 103 -9.23 -10.18 7.17
CA HIS A 103 -8.61 -11.09 6.20
C HIS A 103 -8.37 -10.40 4.87
N ALA A 104 -7.65 -11.07 3.96
CA ALA A 104 -7.51 -10.66 2.57
C ALA A 104 -8.44 -11.52 1.69
N LEU A 105 -9.09 -10.86 0.73
CA LEU A 105 -9.77 -11.52 -0.39
C LEU A 105 -8.80 -11.58 -1.56
N TRP A 106 -8.53 -12.78 -2.06
CA TRP A 106 -7.62 -13.02 -3.17
C TRP A 106 -8.40 -13.22 -4.47
N TYR A 107 -7.91 -12.62 -5.56
CA TYR A 107 -8.58 -12.67 -6.84
C TYR A 107 -7.70 -13.37 -7.89
N PRO A 108 -8.31 -14.06 -8.89
CA PRO A 108 -7.56 -14.74 -9.94
C PRO A 108 -6.97 -13.78 -10.98
N LYS A 109 -7.34 -12.49 -10.95
CA LYS A 109 -6.85 -11.46 -11.86
C LYS A 109 -6.84 -10.09 -11.21
N ASN A 110 -5.93 -9.22 -11.69
CA ASN A 110 -5.89 -7.80 -11.37
C ASN A 110 -7.12 -7.06 -11.96
N PRO A 111 -7.39 -5.81 -11.58
CA PRO A 111 -8.40 -4.97 -12.23
C PRO A 111 -8.20 -4.92 -13.76
N ASP A 112 -9.31 -4.91 -14.51
CA ASP A 112 -9.25 -4.90 -15.98
C ASP A 112 -8.67 -3.58 -16.52
N VAL A 113 -8.89 -2.48 -15.80
CA VAL A 113 -8.30 -1.16 -16.12
C VAL A 113 -7.94 -0.44 -14.84
N VAL A 114 -6.72 0.10 -14.81
CA VAL A 114 -6.27 1.08 -13.79
C VAL A 114 -6.05 2.41 -14.51
N LEU A 115 -6.92 3.39 -14.25
CA LEU A 115 -6.85 4.71 -14.86
C LEU A 115 -6.29 5.71 -13.87
N VAL A 116 -5.04 6.10 -14.07
CA VAL A 116 -4.33 7.08 -13.23
C VAL A 116 -4.39 8.45 -13.88
N ASP A 117 -5.04 9.41 -13.23
CA ASP A 117 -5.11 10.81 -13.64
C ASP A 117 -4.28 11.67 -12.69
N LEU A 118 -3.17 12.19 -13.16
CA LEU A 118 -2.22 12.98 -12.36
C LEU A 118 -2.85 14.28 -11.85
N ASP A 119 -3.74 14.91 -12.63
CA ASP A 119 -4.44 16.14 -12.25
C ASP A 119 -5.43 15.90 -11.09
N ILE A 120 -5.84 14.66 -10.86
CA ILE A 120 -6.63 14.27 -9.71
C ILE A 120 -5.72 14.00 -8.52
N ILE A 121 -4.70 13.16 -8.69
CA ILE A 121 -3.82 12.73 -7.60
C ILE A 121 -3.06 13.89 -6.98
N ILE A 122 -2.60 14.86 -7.79
CA ILE A 122 -1.83 16.01 -7.29
C ILE A 122 -2.67 16.93 -6.37
N LYS A 123 -4.00 16.85 -6.42
CA LYS A 123 -4.90 17.62 -5.55
C LYS A 123 -5.12 16.96 -4.19
N ALA A 124 -4.71 15.73 -4.03
CA ALA A 124 -4.80 15.04 -2.75
C ALA A 124 -3.78 15.63 -1.74
N PRO A 125 -4.06 15.57 -0.44
CA PRO A 125 -3.07 15.95 0.56
C PRO A 125 -1.76 15.19 0.37
N ILE A 126 -0.65 15.93 0.39
CA ILE A 126 0.71 15.38 0.14
C ILE A 126 1.05 14.17 1.01
N ARG A 127 0.50 14.11 2.22
CA ARG A 127 0.67 12.98 3.15
C ARG A 127 0.32 11.64 2.51
N PHE A 128 -0.66 11.60 1.60
CA PHE A 128 -1.04 10.37 0.91
C PHE A 128 0.04 9.90 -0.06
N LEU A 129 0.64 10.80 -0.82
CA LEU A 129 1.75 10.46 -1.71
C LEU A 129 2.97 9.94 -0.91
N ILE A 130 3.29 10.62 0.20
CA ILE A 130 4.38 10.22 1.09
C ILE A 130 4.10 8.83 1.71
N ALA A 131 2.87 8.58 2.17
CA ALA A 131 2.50 7.26 2.67
C ALA A 131 2.66 6.17 1.61
N GLY A 132 2.27 6.44 0.35
CA GLY A 132 2.51 5.52 -0.76
C GLY A 132 3.99 5.22 -1.00
N MET A 133 4.87 6.21 -0.82
CA MET A 133 6.32 5.96 -0.89
C MET A 133 6.78 5.01 0.23
N GLY A 134 6.19 5.11 1.43
CA GLY A 134 6.50 4.21 2.55
C GLY A 134 6.04 2.77 2.29
N ASP A 135 4.88 2.61 1.65
CA ASP A 135 4.34 1.32 1.23
C ASP A 135 5.22 0.67 0.14
N ALA A 136 5.47 1.42 -0.93
CA ALA A 136 6.29 0.97 -2.06
C ALA A 136 7.76 0.70 -1.70
N LEU A 137 8.28 1.37 -0.65
CA LEU A 137 9.63 1.12 -0.14
C LEU A 137 9.80 -0.31 0.35
N ALA A 138 8.79 -0.87 1.01
CA ALA A 138 8.85 -2.22 1.55
C ALA A 138 8.95 -3.30 0.48
N THR A 139 8.34 -3.07 -0.67
CA THR A 139 8.22 -4.07 -1.74
C THR A 139 9.58 -4.68 -2.13
N TYR A 140 10.64 -3.87 -2.22
CA TYR A 140 11.98 -4.37 -2.54
C TYR A 140 12.58 -5.23 -1.43
N PHE A 141 12.50 -4.76 -0.19
CA PHE A 141 13.11 -5.45 0.96
C PHE A 141 12.41 -6.77 1.24
N GLU A 142 11.10 -6.79 1.14
CA GLU A 142 10.30 -7.99 1.34
C GLU A 142 10.43 -8.99 0.18
N ALA A 143 10.48 -8.50 -1.08
CA ALA A 143 10.79 -9.34 -2.23
C ALA A 143 12.17 -10.00 -2.10
N ARG A 144 13.17 -9.27 -1.58
CA ARG A 144 14.51 -9.80 -1.31
C ARG A 144 14.47 -10.86 -0.22
N ALA A 145 13.77 -10.62 0.89
CA ALA A 145 13.61 -11.61 1.96
C ALA A 145 12.94 -12.88 1.42
N ASN A 146 11.87 -12.74 0.64
CA ASN A 146 11.23 -13.86 -0.05
C ASN A 146 12.19 -14.60 -1.02
N GLN A 147 13.07 -13.87 -1.68
CA GLN A 147 14.10 -14.48 -2.53
C GLN A 147 15.11 -15.30 -1.71
N GLU A 148 15.55 -14.78 -0.60
CA GLU A 148 16.54 -15.43 0.26
C GLU A 148 15.95 -16.66 0.99
N SER A 149 14.67 -16.61 1.38
CA SER A 149 13.94 -17.72 1.99
C SER A 149 13.44 -18.77 1.00
N ASP A 150 13.40 -18.42 -0.29
CA ASP A 150 12.78 -19.22 -1.36
C ASP A 150 11.29 -19.55 -1.10
N SER A 151 10.59 -18.67 -0.41
CA SER A 151 9.17 -18.79 -0.10
C SER A 151 8.27 -18.57 -1.32
N LEU A 152 6.98 -18.91 -1.21
CA LEU A 152 5.99 -18.73 -2.26
C LEU A 152 5.37 -17.33 -2.19
N ASN A 153 4.84 -16.85 -3.32
CA ASN A 153 4.19 -15.57 -3.46
C ASN A 153 2.67 -15.65 -3.24
N TYR A 154 1.95 -14.56 -3.53
CA TYR A 154 0.51 -14.47 -3.35
C TYR A 154 -0.31 -14.78 -4.61
N VAL A 155 0.32 -15.06 -5.73
CA VAL A 155 -0.39 -15.44 -6.97
C VAL A 155 -1.03 -16.81 -6.77
N ASN A 156 -2.35 -16.88 -6.96
CA ASN A 156 -3.14 -18.07 -6.69
C ASN A 156 -2.92 -18.64 -5.26
N TYR A 157 -2.96 -17.75 -4.29
CA TYR A 157 -2.59 -18.02 -2.90
C TYR A 157 -3.41 -19.16 -2.27
N GLU A 158 -4.70 -19.28 -2.62
CA GLU A 158 -5.58 -20.35 -2.14
C GLU A 158 -5.11 -21.75 -2.55
N ASP A 159 -4.42 -21.85 -3.70
CA ASP A 159 -3.80 -23.09 -4.18
C ASP A 159 -2.32 -23.23 -3.75
N GLY A 160 -1.84 -22.38 -2.84
CA GLY A 160 -0.51 -22.45 -2.24
C GLY A 160 0.54 -21.51 -2.82
N GLY A 161 0.17 -20.68 -3.80
CA GLY A 161 1.08 -19.70 -4.41
C GLY A 161 2.11 -20.28 -5.36
N TYR A 162 2.96 -19.43 -5.91
CA TYR A 162 4.03 -19.79 -6.85
C TYR A 162 5.37 -19.18 -6.43
N LYS A 163 6.45 -19.65 -7.02
CA LYS A 163 7.75 -18.99 -6.90
C LYS A 163 7.70 -17.62 -7.58
N ARG A 164 8.31 -16.61 -6.94
CA ARG A 164 8.45 -15.27 -7.51
C ARG A 164 9.12 -15.32 -8.89
N SER A 165 8.72 -14.43 -9.78
CA SER A 165 9.36 -14.28 -11.08
C SER A 165 10.54 -13.31 -11.03
N GLN A 166 11.47 -13.39 -11.99
CA GLN A 166 12.51 -12.38 -12.16
C GLN A 166 11.92 -11.01 -12.50
N ALA A 167 10.77 -10.98 -13.17
CA ALA A 167 10.05 -9.74 -13.45
C ALA A 167 9.57 -9.06 -12.15
N ALA A 168 9.02 -9.83 -11.20
CA ALA A 168 8.61 -9.29 -9.90
C ALA A 168 9.77 -8.65 -9.14
N MET A 169 10.92 -9.33 -9.12
CA MET A 169 12.14 -8.77 -8.50
C MET A 169 12.61 -7.50 -9.19
N ALA A 170 12.55 -7.45 -10.52
CA ALA A 170 12.93 -6.26 -11.29
C ALA A 170 11.97 -5.08 -11.03
N LEU A 171 10.66 -5.33 -10.91
CA LEU A 171 9.66 -4.31 -10.57
C LEU A 171 9.89 -3.76 -9.15
N ALA A 172 10.11 -4.64 -8.17
CA ALA A 172 10.40 -4.27 -6.80
C ALA A 172 11.68 -3.42 -6.68
N GLU A 173 12.76 -3.84 -7.36
CA GLU A 173 14.02 -3.09 -7.39
C GLU A 173 13.87 -1.74 -8.11
N LEU A 174 13.11 -1.69 -9.21
CA LEU A 174 12.84 -0.44 -9.94
C LEU A 174 12.04 0.53 -9.08
N SER A 175 11.00 0.06 -8.36
CA SER A 175 10.25 0.88 -7.41
C SER A 175 11.19 1.52 -6.39
N TYR A 176 12.04 0.73 -5.73
CA TYR A 176 13.02 1.23 -4.76
C TYR A 176 13.97 2.28 -5.35
N LYS A 177 14.51 2.05 -6.55
CA LYS A 177 15.42 2.99 -7.23
C LYS A 177 14.72 4.32 -7.54
N ILE A 178 13.49 4.27 -8.04
CA ILE A 178 12.69 5.47 -8.33
C ILE A 178 12.43 6.26 -7.06
N LEU A 179 12.05 5.60 -5.97
CA LEU A 179 11.80 6.28 -4.70
C LEU A 179 13.04 7.04 -4.21
N LEU A 180 14.22 6.42 -4.23
CA LEU A 180 15.45 7.08 -3.81
C LEU A 180 15.85 8.24 -4.72
N GLU A 181 15.67 8.09 -6.03
CA GLU A 181 16.08 9.10 -7.04
C GLU A 181 15.09 10.26 -7.11
N ASP A 182 13.79 9.97 -7.12
CA ASP A 182 12.74 10.92 -7.46
C ASP A 182 11.83 11.30 -6.27
N GLY A 183 11.86 10.56 -5.14
CA GLY A 183 10.92 10.74 -4.03
C GLY A 183 10.86 12.18 -3.50
N LEU A 184 12.01 12.78 -3.17
CA LEU A 184 12.07 14.16 -2.69
C LEU A 184 11.65 15.16 -3.77
N LYS A 185 12.06 14.95 -5.04
CA LYS A 185 11.66 15.79 -6.17
C LYS A 185 10.14 15.74 -6.38
N ALA A 186 9.55 14.54 -6.31
CA ALA A 186 8.12 14.33 -6.44
C ALA A 186 7.33 15.00 -5.31
N LYS A 187 7.81 14.86 -4.06
CA LYS A 187 7.23 15.56 -2.90
C LYS A 187 7.19 17.07 -3.14
N VAL A 188 8.32 17.68 -3.47
CA VAL A 188 8.40 19.13 -3.69
C VAL A 188 7.52 19.57 -4.86
N ALA A 189 7.45 18.79 -5.94
CA ALA A 189 6.57 19.08 -7.06
C ALA A 189 5.10 19.05 -6.62
N ALA A 190 4.67 18.03 -5.91
CA ALA A 190 3.30 17.88 -5.43
C ALA A 190 2.91 18.97 -4.43
N GLU A 191 3.79 19.34 -3.49
CA GLU A 191 3.57 20.43 -2.53
C GLU A 191 3.31 21.78 -3.24
N ASN A 192 3.84 21.94 -4.45
CA ASN A 192 3.66 23.14 -5.26
C ASN A 192 2.60 22.99 -6.37
N GLY A 193 1.89 21.87 -6.42
CA GLY A 193 0.83 21.61 -7.37
C GLY A 193 1.30 21.52 -8.83
N VAL A 194 2.54 21.06 -9.08
CA VAL A 194 3.11 20.92 -10.42
C VAL A 194 3.39 19.45 -10.75
N CYS A 195 2.93 19.01 -11.93
CA CYS A 195 3.24 17.69 -12.47
C CYS A 195 4.63 17.70 -13.11
N THR A 196 5.51 16.85 -12.64
CA THR A 196 6.86 16.63 -13.17
C THR A 196 7.06 15.16 -13.46
N THR A 197 8.03 14.81 -14.30
CA THR A 197 8.39 13.41 -14.56
C THR A 197 8.74 12.66 -13.26
N ALA A 198 9.39 13.31 -12.30
CA ALA A 198 9.66 12.70 -11.01
C ALA A 198 8.38 12.35 -10.23
N LEU A 199 7.34 13.19 -10.30
CA LEU A 199 6.04 12.90 -9.69
C LEU A 199 5.34 11.74 -10.40
N GLU A 200 5.37 11.71 -11.74
CA GLU A 200 4.82 10.61 -12.54
C GLU A 200 5.50 9.28 -12.18
N ASN A 201 6.84 9.25 -12.14
CA ASN A 201 7.62 8.08 -11.78
C ASN A 201 7.27 7.56 -10.38
N VAL A 202 7.13 8.45 -9.39
CA VAL A 202 6.79 8.07 -8.01
C VAL A 202 5.34 7.56 -7.92
N ILE A 203 4.39 8.15 -8.63
CA ILE A 203 3.01 7.64 -8.69
C ILE A 203 2.99 6.23 -9.31
N GLU A 204 3.75 6.01 -10.39
CA GLU A 204 3.90 4.68 -10.98
C GLU A 204 4.53 3.69 -9.99
N ALA A 205 5.59 4.09 -9.28
CA ALA A 205 6.23 3.27 -8.26
C ALA A 205 5.26 2.89 -7.14
N ASN A 206 4.52 3.87 -6.61
CA ASN A 206 3.56 3.66 -5.51
C ASN A 206 2.38 2.78 -5.89
N THR A 207 1.95 2.77 -7.16
CA THR A 207 0.72 2.10 -7.58
C THR A 207 0.97 0.83 -8.38
N LEU A 208 1.75 0.93 -9.46
CA LEU A 208 1.96 -0.17 -10.40
C LEU A 208 3.12 -1.09 -9.99
N LEU A 209 4.31 -0.49 -9.80
CA LEU A 209 5.52 -1.30 -9.57
C LEU A 209 5.45 -2.00 -8.21
N SER A 210 4.97 -1.29 -7.17
CA SER A 210 4.72 -1.88 -5.85
C SER A 210 3.62 -2.94 -5.92
N GLY A 211 2.47 -2.62 -6.53
CA GLY A 211 1.32 -3.52 -6.59
C GLY A 211 1.61 -4.85 -7.28
N LEU A 212 2.25 -4.81 -8.45
CA LEU A 212 2.65 -6.02 -9.15
C LEU A 212 3.88 -6.70 -8.51
N GLY A 213 4.75 -5.90 -7.89
CA GLY A 213 5.95 -6.40 -7.20
C GLY A 213 5.57 -7.26 -6.00
N PHE A 214 4.78 -6.73 -5.07
CA PHE A 214 4.48 -7.44 -3.83
C PHE A 214 3.59 -8.67 -4.04
N GLU A 215 2.56 -8.62 -4.90
CA GLU A 215 1.71 -9.79 -5.12
C GLU A 215 2.49 -10.96 -5.73
N ASN A 216 3.51 -10.66 -6.56
CA ASN A 216 4.34 -11.65 -7.22
C ASN A 216 5.62 -12.04 -6.46
N ALA A 217 5.95 -11.33 -5.37
CA ALA A 217 7.13 -11.59 -4.54
C ALA A 217 6.81 -11.74 -3.04
N ALA A 218 5.54 -11.65 -2.65
CA ALA A 218 5.03 -11.66 -1.27
C ALA A 218 5.48 -10.46 -0.41
N THR A 219 4.95 -10.37 0.81
CA THR A 219 5.39 -9.47 1.88
C THR A 219 6.18 -10.23 2.94
N ALA A 220 6.80 -9.53 3.88
CA ALA A 220 7.60 -10.11 4.95
C ALA A 220 7.47 -9.31 6.27
N GLY A 221 8.59 -9.01 6.92
CA GLY A 221 8.64 -8.37 8.22
C GLY A 221 8.05 -6.97 8.28
N ALA A 222 8.23 -6.16 7.24
CA ALA A 222 7.75 -4.78 7.23
C ALA A 222 6.21 -4.71 7.36
N HIS A 223 5.51 -5.45 6.54
CA HIS A 223 4.04 -5.53 6.61
C HIS A 223 3.55 -6.26 7.86
N SER A 224 4.27 -7.28 8.33
CA SER A 224 3.92 -7.98 9.57
C SER A 224 3.93 -7.02 10.77
N ILE A 225 4.96 -6.18 10.89
CA ILE A 225 5.07 -5.17 11.95
C ILE A 225 4.01 -4.06 11.77
N ALA A 226 3.79 -3.60 10.53
CA ALA A 226 2.77 -2.61 10.22
C ALA A 226 1.36 -3.09 10.63
N ASN A 227 1.06 -4.37 10.40
CA ASN A 227 -0.18 -4.98 10.83
C ASN A 227 -0.27 -5.12 12.36
N GLY A 228 0.83 -5.49 13.04
CA GLY A 228 0.91 -5.50 14.50
C GLY A 228 0.60 -4.14 15.14
N LEU A 229 1.07 -3.04 14.52
CA LEU A 229 0.76 -1.67 14.93
C LEU A 229 -0.75 -1.36 14.92
N THR A 230 -1.55 -2.05 14.09
CA THR A 230 -3.01 -1.84 14.05
C THR A 230 -3.74 -2.34 15.29
N ALA A 231 -3.09 -3.13 16.13
CA ALA A 231 -3.65 -3.59 17.40
C ALA A 231 -3.81 -2.45 18.43
N LEU A 232 -3.05 -1.37 18.26
CA LEU A 232 -3.09 -0.21 19.15
C LEU A 232 -4.11 0.82 18.63
N PRO A 233 -5.18 1.15 19.39
CA PRO A 233 -6.24 2.05 18.95
C PRO A 233 -5.75 3.46 18.60
N GLU A 234 -4.74 3.97 19.28
CA GLU A 234 -4.13 5.28 19.01
C GLU A 234 -3.51 5.38 17.62
N ASN A 235 -3.14 4.25 17.03
CA ASN A 235 -2.49 4.18 15.72
C ASN A 235 -3.47 4.16 14.53
N HIS A 236 -4.79 4.23 14.76
CA HIS A 236 -5.80 4.18 13.69
C HIS A 236 -5.76 5.40 12.75
N LYS A 237 -5.17 6.53 13.17
CA LYS A 237 -5.02 7.73 12.35
C LYS A 237 -3.75 7.72 11.47
N THR A 238 -2.85 6.78 11.72
CA THR A 238 -1.62 6.60 10.94
C THR A 238 -1.93 5.84 9.66
N LEU A 239 -1.46 6.33 8.52
CA LEU A 239 -1.70 5.70 7.23
C LEU A 239 -0.92 4.38 7.12
N HIS A 240 -1.38 3.48 6.24
CA HIS A 240 -0.78 2.16 6.04
C HIS A 240 0.72 2.26 5.75
N GLY A 241 1.11 2.99 4.70
CA GLY A 241 2.50 3.12 4.30
C GLY A 241 3.39 3.85 5.32
N GLU A 242 2.81 4.70 6.19
CA GLU A 242 3.55 5.28 7.32
C GLU A 242 3.98 4.22 8.34
N LYS A 243 3.10 3.24 8.62
CA LYS A 243 3.42 2.08 9.47
C LYS A 243 4.41 1.15 8.80
N VAL A 244 4.24 0.94 7.50
CA VAL A 244 5.11 0.07 6.69
C VAL A 244 6.52 0.62 6.64
N ALA A 245 6.72 1.93 6.49
CA ALA A 245 8.04 2.55 6.48
C ALA A 245 8.85 2.29 7.77
N PHE A 246 8.21 2.38 8.95
CA PHE A 246 8.81 1.98 10.21
C PHE A 246 9.10 0.48 10.24
N GLY A 247 8.17 -0.33 9.74
CA GLY A 247 8.32 -1.77 9.61
C GLY A 247 9.54 -2.17 8.77
N VAL A 248 9.83 -1.44 7.67
CA VAL A 248 11.04 -1.66 6.85
C VAL A 248 12.31 -1.53 7.67
N ILE A 249 12.42 -0.46 8.48
CA ILE A 249 13.61 -0.26 9.29
C ILE A 249 13.75 -1.38 10.34
N CYS A 250 12.64 -1.77 10.97
CA CYS A 250 12.63 -2.91 11.90
C CYS A 250 13.04 -4.22 11.22
N GLN A 251 12.55 -4.50 9.99
CA GLN A 251 12.95 -5.66 9.22
C GLN A 251 14.45 -5.67 8.94
N LEU A 252 15.02 -4.55 8.50
CA LEU A 252 16.46 -4.43 8.26
C LEU A 252 17.29 -4.67 9.53
N VAL A 253 16.77 -4.27 10.69
CA VAL A 253 17.40 -4.56 12.01
C VAL A 253 17.30 -6.05 12.35
N ILE A 254 16.14 -6.70 12.14
CA ILE A 254 15.96 -8.15 12.36
C ILE A 254 16.91 -8.94 11.47
N GLU A 255 17.03 -8.56 10.21
CA GLU A 255 17.90 -9.18 9.21
C GLU A 255 19.40 -8.86 9.43
N ASN A 256 19.71 -7.98 10.38
CA ASN A 256 21.07 -7.46 10.64
C ASN A 256 21.78 -6.97 9.37
N ARG A 257 21.07 -6.16 8.57
CA ARG A 257 21.59 -5.60 7.31
C ARG A 257 22.70 -4.57 7.55
N PRO A 258 23.58 -4.33 6.54
CA PRO A 258 24.67 -3.35 6.67
C PRO A 258 24.19 -1.95 7.09
N THR A 259 24.98 -1.28 7.93
CA THR A 259 24.66 0.06 8.44
C THR A 259 24.41 1.07 7.32
N GLU A 260 25.14 0.99 6.21
CA GLU A 260 24.99 1.88 5.06
C GLU A 260 23.62 1.72 4.39
N GLU A 261 23.07 0.50 4.36
CA GLU A 261 21.73 0.25 3.83
C GLU A 261 20.67 0.82 4.78
N LEU A 262 20.82 0.57 6.08
CA LEU A 262 19.94 1.10 7.11
C LEU A 262 19.90 2.64 7.08
N HIS A 263 21.06 3.30 7.02
CA HIS A 263 21.15 4.76 6.93
C HIS A 263 20.49 5.29 5.65
N ARG A 264 20.71 4.65 4.50
CA ARG A 264 20.09 5.06 3.24
C ARG A 264 18.57 5.07 3.32
N VAL A 265 17.97 4.08 3.97
CA VAL A 265 16.52 3.99 4.18
C VAL A 265 16.06 5.08 5.17
N ILE A 266 16.76 5.26 6.28
CA ILE A 266 16.45 6.31 7.26
C ILE A 266 16.51 7.69 6.59
N ASP A 267 17.58 8.00 5.85
CA ASP A 267 17.77 9.28 5.17
C ASP A 267 16.68 9.54 4.14
N PHE A 268 16.30 8.52 3.38
CA PHE A 268 15.15 8.62 2.46
C PHE A 268 13.88 8.98 3.23
N CYS A 269 13.53 8.23 4.25
CA CYS A 269 12.33 8.47 5.05
C CYS A 269 12.32 9.89 5.65
N LEU A 270 13.44 10.34 6.20
CA LEU A 270 13.59 11.70 6.72
C LEU A 270 13.39 12.77 5.64
N SER A 271 13.97 12.56 4.45
CA SER A 271 13.89 13.53 3.34
C SER A 271 12.48 13.75 2.86
N VAL A 272 11.66 12.69 2.79
CA VAL A 272 10.27 12.79 2.34
C VAL A 272 9.30 13.06 3.49
N GLY A 273 9.71 12.86 4.75
CA GLY A 273 8.88 13.11 5.95
C GLY A 273 8.03 11.92 6.36
N LEU A 274 8.48 10.69 6.09
CA LEU A 274 7.88 9.47 6.64
C LEU A 274 8.17 9.34 8.13
N PRO A 275 7.20 8.93 8.95
CA PRO A 275 7.44 8.65 10.36
C PRO A 275 8.25 7.37 10.53
N ILE A 276 9.31 7.43 11.33
CA ILE A 276 10.25 6.31 11.53
C ILE A 276 10.60 6.07 13.00
N THR A 277 9.82 6.65 13.91
CA THR A 277 9.84 6.36 15.35
C THR A 277 8.45 6.07 15.86
N LEU A 278 8.34 5.40 17.00
CA LEU A 278 7.03 5.12 17.62
C LEU A 278 6.30 6.41 17.98
N GLU A 279 7.00 7.43 18.46
CA GLU A 279 6.44 8.75 18.77
C GLU A 279 5.83 9.41 17.53
N GLU A 280 6.52 9.38 16.39
CA GLU A 280 6.01 9.93 15.11
C GLU A 280 4.80 9.15 14.59
N LEU A 281 4.72 7.86 14.88
CA LEU A 281 3.56 7.01 14.63
C LEU A 281 2.42 7.22 15.66
N GLN A 282 2.57 8.16 16.58
CA GLN A 282 1.61 8.42 17.66
C GLN A 282 1.43 7.24 18.62
N VAL A 283 2.45 6.42 18.78
CA VAL A 283 2.50 5.28 19.70
C VAL A 283 3.42 5.62 20.86
N GLU A 284 2.93 5.50 22.09
CA GLU A 284 3.78 5.61 23.27
C GLU A 284 4.74 4.40 23.33
N ALA A 285 6.05 4.68 23.37
CA ALA A 285 7.11 3.66 23.35
C ALA A 285 7.26 2.94 24.70
N THR A 286 6.16 2.43 25.26
CA THR A 286 6.19 1.59 26.47
C THR A 286 6.58 0.15 26.11
N LEU A 287 7.19 -0.55 27.07
CA LEU A 287 7.54 -1.97 26.88
C LEU A 287 6.28 -2.82 26.62
N GLU A 288 5.14 -2.44 27.18
CA GLU A 288 3.86 -3.11 26.96
C GLU A 288 3.36 -2.94 25.53
N ASN A 289 3.31 -1.69 25.00
CA ASN A 289 2.89 -1.43 23.63
C ASN A 289 3.79 -2.14 22.61
N ILE A 290 5.10 -2.10 22.81
CA ILE A 290 6.05 -2.82 21.93
C ILE A 290 5.79 -4.33 21.99
N ARG A 291 5.48 -4.87 23.16
CA ARG A 291 5.14 -6.29 23.33
C ARG A 291 3.86 -6.65 22.56
N ILE A 292 2.81 -5.83 22.68
CA ILE A 292 1.55 -6.02 21.93
C ILE A 292 1.81 -6.03 20.44
N ILE A 293 2.55 -5.05 19.92
CA ILE A 293 2.88 -4.97 18.47
C ILE A 293 3.61 -6.24 18.03
N ALA A 294 4.61 -6.66 18.79
CA ALA A 294 5.42 -7.84 18.46
C ALA A 294 4.61 -9.13 18.45
N GLU A 295 3.73 -9.34 19.43
CA GLU A 295 2.88 -10.53 19.53
C GLU A 295 1.81 -10.55 18.43
N GLU A 296 1.12 -9.44 18.20
CA GLU A 296 0.09 -9.33 17.16
C GLU A 296 0.67 -9.45 15.74
N SER A 297 1.92 -9.00 15.52
CA SER A 297 2.60 -9.17 14.23
C SER A 297 2.84 -10.63 13.84
N MET A 298 2.87 -11.55 14.82
CA MET A 298 3.12 -12.97 14.54
C MET A 298 1.99 -13.69 13.80
N ALA A 299 0.81 -13.06 13.70
CA ALA A 299 -0.30 -13.57 12.89
C ALA A 299 -0.10 -13.39 11.36
N TYR A 300 0.99 -12.75 10.93
CA TYR A 300 1.23 -12.35 9.55
C TYR A 300 2.45 -13.05 8.93
N THR A 301 2.90 -12.54 7.77
CA THR A 301 3.77 -13.25 6.82
C THR A 301 5.25 -13.22 7.22
N TRP A 302 5.62 -13.94 8.23
CA TRP A 302 7.03 -14.14 8.62
C TRP A 302 7.72 -15.27 7.84
N SER A 303 6.97 -16.08 7.10
CA SER A 303 7.52 -17.19 6.30
C SER A 303 8.38 -16.71 5.13
N SER A 304 8.27 -15.46 4.74
CA SER A 304 9.14 -14.85 3.71
C SER A 304 10.52 -14.43 4.26
N GLU A 305 10.72 -14.45 5.57
CA GLU A 305 12.05 -14.23 6.12
C GLU A 305 12.94 -15.48 5.97
N PRO A 306 14.26 -15.32 5.68
CA PRO A 306 15.16 -16.44 5.44
C PRO A 306 15.57 -17.20 6.72
N PHE A 307 14.92 -16.91 7.84
CA PHE A 307 15.13 -17.56 9.14
C PHE A 307 13.85 -17.53 9.97
N SER A 308 13.77 -18.36 10.99
CA SER A 308 12.61 -18.38 11.89
C SER A 308 12.60 -17.14 12.77
N VAL A 309 11.51 -16.37 12.70
CA VAL A 309 11.29 -15.17 13.50
C VAL A 309 10.43 -15.50 14.71
N THR A 310 10.76 -14.91 15.86
CA THR A 310 9.99 -15.03 17.11
C THR A 310 9.48 -13.67 17.56
N SER A 311 8.40 -13.63 18.34
CA SER A 311 7.90 -12.38 18.91
C SER A 311 8.93 -11.64 19.76
N ASN A 312 9.85 -12.34 20.41
CA ASN A 312 10.95 -11.69 21.13
C ASN A 312 11.93 -10.99 20.18
N MET A 313 12.28 -11.59 19.04
CA MET A 313 13.13 -10.94 18.04
C MET A 313 12.45 -9.67 17.49
N VAL A 314 11.14 -9.74 17.24
CA VAL A 314 10.38 -8.58 16.77
C VAL A 314 10.32 -7.48 17.85
N TYR A 315 10.09 -7.86 19.09
CA TYR A 315 10.11 -6.94 20.24
C TYR A 315 11.45 -6.21 20.34
N ASP A 316 12.56 -6.98 20.35
CA ASP A 316 13.91 -6.43 20.46
C ASP A 316 14.24 -5.50 19.28
N ALA A 317 13.81 -5.88 18.05
CA ALA A 317 14.03 -5.07 16.86
C ALA A 317 13.23 -3.75 16.88
N ILE A 318 11.96 -3.77 17.27
CA ILE A 318 11.16 -2.54 17.41
C ILE A 318 11.78 -1.60 18.42
N PHE A 319 12.17 -2.14 19.60
CA PHE A 319 12.81 -1.34 20.65
C PHE A 319 14.15 -0.77 20.18
N ALA A 320 15.01 -1.61 19.57
CA ALA A 320 16.30 -1.20 19.06
C ALA A 320 16.16 -0.15 17.95
N THR A 321 15.23 -0.36 17.00
CA THR A 321 14.95 0.58 15.89
C THR A 321 14.55 1.95 16.43
N ASP A 322 13.59 2.03 17.34
CA ASP A 322 13.15 3.30 17.92
C ASP A 322 14.32 4.06 18.56
N LYS A 323 15.13 3.37 19.38
CA LYS A 323 16.29 3.99 20.02
C LYS A 323 17.40 4.36 19.05
N TYR A 324 17.66 3.51 18.04
CA TYR A 324 18.67 3.76 17.03
C TYR A 324 18.34 5.00 16.18
N VAL A 325 17.10 5.12 15.71
CA VAL A 325 16.65 6.26 14.91
C VAL A 325 16.71 7.56 15.71
N HIS A 326 16.30 7.54 16.98
CA HIS A 326 16.46 8.69 17.87
C HIS A 326 17.93 9.11 18.04
N HIS A 327 18.85 8.14 18.18
CA HIS A 327 20.29 8.41 18.25
C HIS A 327 20.82 8.97 16.93
N TYR A 328 20.45 8.36 15.81
CA TYR A 328 20.87 8.79 14.47
C TYR A 328 20.45 10.24 14.18
N LYS A 329 19.18 10.59 14.44
CA LYS A 329 18.70 11.97 14.29
C LYS A 329 19.49 12.96 15.12
N LYS A 330 19.84 12.63 16.36
CA LYS A 330 20.67 13.52 17.20
C LYS A 330 22.06 13.73 16.62
N SER A 331 22.69 12.71 16.05
CA SER A 331 24.02 12.81 15.46
C SER A 331 24.09 13.66 14.19
N MET A 332 22.95 13.87 13.49
CA MET A 332 22.89 14.75 12.32
C MET A 332 22.97 16.26 12.68
N PHE A 333 22.73 16.61 13.93
CA PHE A 333 22.71 18.00 14.41
C PHE A 333 23.90 18.34 15.32
N THR A 334 24.83 17.41 15.52
CA THR A 334 26.11 17.59 16.22
C THR A 334 27.27 17.61 15.24
#